data_4ffe9938f14071997498b7659488d98c
#
_entry.id   4ffe9938f14071997498b7659488d98c
#
_cell.length_a   1.000
_cell.length_b   1.000
_cell.length_c   1.000
_cell.angle_alpha   90.00
_cell.angle_beta   90.00
_cell.angle_gamma   90.00
#
_symmetry.space_group_name_H-M   'P 1'
#
loop_
_entity.id
_entity.type
_entity.pdbx_description
1 polymer ?
#
loop_
_entity_poly.entity_id
_entity_poly.type
_entity_poly.pdbx_seq_one_letter_code
_entity_poly.pdbx_strand_id
1 'polypeptide(L)'
;MFAYASALRAFHPGLDDAHAFRLAARVVVEADAARIDARLVVALVAVESAWNPRAVSSAGARGLGQLMPGTAAGLGVDPDDAEANLHGTVTHLAGLLARYRHLPPSERYGRAIAAYNAGAGAVDRYGGIPPYAETRLEVRRVIGLWRRLCGG
;
A
#
# COMPACT_ATOMS: atom_id res chain seq x y z
N MET A 1 -10.06 15.21 5.83
CA MET A 1 -10.87 14.30 5.02
C MET A 1 -10.98 14.73 3.55
N PHE A 2 -11.46 15.93 3.25
CA PHE A 2 -11.57 16.42 1.86
C PHE A 2 -10.26 16.39 1.07
N ALA A 3 -9.13 16.77 1.66
CA ALA A 3 -7.83 16.72 0.99
C ALA A 3 -7.45 15.29 0.54
N TYR A 4 -7.74 14.30 1.37
CA TYR A 4 -7.52 12.89 1.00
C TYR A 4 -8.44 12.46 -0.16
N ALA A 5 -9.74 12.73 -0.08
CA ALA A 5 -10.68 12.38 -1.15
C ALA A 5 -10.29 13.04 -2.48
N SER A 6 -9.89 14.32 -2.46
CA SER A 6 -9.38 15.01 -3.64
C SER A 6 -8.10 14.35 -4.19
N ALA A 7 -7.18 13.95 -3.32
CA ALA A 7 -5.97 13.24 -3.74
C ALA A 7 -6.29 11.89 -4.40
N LEU A 8 -7.21 11.09 -3.83
CA LEU A 8 -7.63 9.82 -4.41
C LEU A 8 -8.21 10.01 -5.82
N ARG A 9 -9.05 11.04 -6.02
CA ARG A 9 -9.61 11.35 -7.34
C ARG A 9 -8.57 11.86 -8.32
N ALA A 10 -7.53 12.54 -7.85
CA ALA A 10 -6.43 12.93 -8.72
C ALA A 10 -5.67 11.70 -9.27
N PHE A 11 -5.56 10.62 -8.50
CA PHE A 11 -5.00 9.35 -8.96
C PHE A 11 -5.98 8.54 -9.83
N HIS A 12 -7.27 8.56 -9.47
CA HIS A 12 -8.30 7.82 -10.21
C HIS A 12 -9.54 8.70 -10.47
N PRO A 13 -9.57 9.45 -11.58
CA PRO A 13 -10.69 10.34 -11.94
C PRO A 13 -12.05 9.63 -12.08
N GLY A 14 -12.05 8.30 -12.24
CA GLY A 14 -13.27 7.48 -12.28
C GLY A 14 -13.94 7.25 -10.92
N LEU A 15 -13.32 7.64 -9.81
CA LEU A 15 -13.97 7.60 -8.50
C LEU A 15 -14.95 8.77 -8.38
N ASP A 16 -16.22 8.48 -8.12
CA ASP A 16 -17.16 9.51 -7.71
C ASP A 16 -16.85 10.04 -6.29
N ASP A 17 -17.42 11.18 -5.94
CA ASP A 17 -17.16 11.87 -4.69
C ASP A 17 -17.51 11.02 -3.46
N ALA A 18 -18.60 10.25 -3.51
CA ALA A 18 -19.04 9.44 -2.38
C ALA A 18 -18.08 8.27 -2.13
N HIS A 19 -17.62 7.60 -3.19
CA HIS A 19 -16.64 6.52 -3.10
C HIS A 19 -15.28 7.05 -2.63
N ALA A 20 -14.82 8.17 -3.22
CA ALA A 20 -13.56 8.79 -2.81
C ALA A 20 -13.58 9.20 -1.34
N PHE A 21 -14.69 9.74 -0.85
CA PHE A 21 -14.82 10.13 0.55
C PHE A 21 -14.83 8.93 1.49
N ARG A 22 -15.56 7.86 1.16
CA ARG A 22 -15.58 6.61 1.97
C ARG A 22 -14.18 5.98 2.05
N LEU A 23 -13.49 5.84 0.92
CA LEU A 23 -12.14 5.27 0.89
C LEU A 23 -11.14 6.16 1.64
N ALA A 24 -11.24 7.47 1.52
CA ALA A 24 -10.40 8.40 2.27
C ALA A 24 -10.64 8.28 3.78
N ALA A 25 -11.89 8.17 4.22
CA ALA A 25 -12.24 7.95 5.61
C ALA A 25 -11.67 6.61 6.11
N ARG A 26 -11.81 5.56 5.31
CA ARG A 26 -11.29 4.23 5.63
C ARG A 26 -9.77 4.24 5.77
N VAL A 27 -9.04 4.89 4.85
CA VAL A 27 -7.58 5.06 4.97
C VAL A 27 -7.18 5.64 6.31
N VAL A 28 -7.82 6.75 6.71
CA VAL A 28 -7.47 7.44 7.95
C VAL A 28 -7.71 6.55 9.17
N VAL A 29 -8.89 5.89 9.22
CA VAL A 29 -9.25 5.00 10.33
C VAL A 29 -8.30 3.80 10.42
N GLU A 30 -8.04 3.12 9.30
CA GLU A 30 -7.16 1.94 9.28
C GLU A 30 -5.70 2.29 9.60
N ALA A 31 -5.22 3.40 9.04
CA ALA A 31 -3.85 3.85 9.28
C ALA A 31 -3.64 4.26 10.74
N ASP A 32 -4.60 4.96 11.35
CA ASP A 32 -4.56 5.34 12.76
C ASP A 32 -4.57 4.09 13.66
N ALA A 33 -5.48 3.16 13.42
CA ALA A 33 -5.55 1.90 14.16
C ALA A 33 -4.25 1.09 14.08
N ALA A 34 -3.60 1.09 12.91
CA ALA A 34 -2.32 0.41 12.67
C ALA A 34 -1.09 1.23 13.10
N ARG A 35 -1.27 2.49 13.51
CA ARG A 35 -0.20 3.44 13.83
C ARG A 35 0.76 3.68 12.67
N ILE A 36 0.21 3.79 11.46
CA ILE A 36 0.94 4.07 10.22
C ILE A 36 0.54 5.46 9.71
N ASP A 37 1.46 6.14 9.06
CA ASP A 37 1.14 7.39 8.36
C ASP A 37 0.14 7.11 7.22
N ALA A 38 -1.05 7.70 7.28
CA ALA A 38 -2.09 7.55 6.26
C ALA A 38 -1.59 7.94 4.85
N ARG A 39 -0.66 8.90 4.75
CA ARG A 39 -0.06 9.31 3.48
C ARG A 39 0.83 8.22 2.86
N LEU A 40 1.44 7.37 3.70
CA LEU A 40 2.17 6.19 3.21
C LEU A 40 1.20 5.19 2.56
N VAL A 41 0.04 4.94 3.18
CA VAL A 41 -1.00 4.07 2.61
C VAL A 41 -1.50 4.66 1.29
N VAL A 42 -1.76 5.97 1.24
CA VAL A 42 -2.17 6.67 0.00
C VAL A 42 -1.12 6.49 -1.10
N ALA A 43 0.15 6.65 -0.77
CA ALA A 43 1.25 6.50 -1.73
C ALA A 43 1.38 5.05 -2.23
N LEU A 44 1.28 4.07 -1.34
CA LEU A 44 1.35 2.65 -1.72
C LEU A 44 0.22 2.29 -2.69
N VAL A 45 -1.02 2.57 -2.34
CA VAL A 45 -2.19 2.25 -3.17
C VAL A 45 -2.15 3.00 -4.52
N ALA A 46 -1.64 4.24 -4.54
CA ALA A 46 -1.46 4.98 -5.78
C ALA A 46 -0.46 4.31 -6.72
N VAL A 47 0.61 3.72 -6.19
CA VAL A 47 1.62 3.00 -6.99
C VAL A 47 1.09 1.63 -7.42
N GLU A 48 0.36 0.91 -6.54
CA GLU A 48 -0.18 -0.42 -6.81
C GLU A 48 -1.27 -0.43 -7.88
N SER A 49 -2.25 0.45 -7.77
CA SER A 49 -3.45 0.40 -8.61
C SER A 49 -3.90 1.74 -9.17
N ALA A 50 -3.17 2.83 -8.89
CA ALA A 50 -3.66 4.20 -9.10
C ALA A 50 -5.06 4.43 -8.49
N TRP A 51 -5.33 3.85 -7.34
CA TRP A 51 -6.64 3.88 -6.66
C TRP A 51 -7.79 3.25 -7.45
N ASN A 52 -7.50 2.37 -8.40
CA ASN A 52 -8.51 1.62 -9.14
C ASN A 52 -8.94 0.36 -8.33
N PRO A 53 -10.16 0.33 -7.78
CA PRO A 53 -10.63 -0.82 -6.99
C PRO A 53 -10.85 -2.09 -7.81
N ARG A 54 -10.88 -1.97 -9.15
CA ARG A 54 -11.07 -3.10 -10.08
C ARG A 54 -9.76 -3.52 -10.75
N ALA A 55 -8.61 -3.03 -10.31
CA ALA A 55 -7.33 -3.39 -10.90
C ALA A 55 -7.04 -4.89 -10.72
N VAL A 56 -6.61 -5.52 -11.80
CA VAL A 56 -6.13 -6.92 -11.79
C VAL A 56 -4.82 -6.96 -12.57
N SER A 57 -3.75 -7.45 -11.94
CA SER A 57 -2.46 -7.61 -12.60
C SER A 57 -2.39 -8.91 -13.41
N SER A 58 -1.41 -9.01 -14.31
CA SER A 58 -1.13 -10.25 -15.05
C SER A 58 -0.79 -11.43 -14.16
N ALA A 59 -0.24 -11.17 -12.97
CA ALA A 59 0.07 -12.20 -11.96
C ALA A 59 -1.13 -12.57 -11.08
N GLY A 60 -2.28 -11.89 -11.22
CA GLY A 60 -3.49 -12.15 -10.47
C GLY A 60 -3.65 -11.34 -9.17
N ALA A 61 -2.81 -10.33 -8.94
CA ALA A 61 -3.00 -9.39 -7.85
C ALA A 61 -4.26 -8.54 -8.09
N ARG A 62 -5.03 -8.22 -7.03
CA ARG A 62 -6.39 -7.67 -7.15
C ARG A 62 -6.61 -6.45 -6.28
N GLY A 63 -7.38 -5.50 -6.81
CA GLY A 63 -7.94 -4.36 -6.10
C GLY A 63 -6.94 -3.27 -5.73
N LEU A 64 -7.33 -2.43 -4.79
CA LEU A 64 -6.62 -1.21 -4.40
C LEU A 64 -5.15 -1.44 -4.04
N GLY A 65 -4.87 -2.39 -3.16
CA GLY A 65 -3.51 -2.72 -2.71
C GLY A 65 -2.85 -3.86 -3.48
N GLN A 66 -3.46 -4.32 -4.57
CA GLN A 66 -2.93 -5.41 -5.40
C GLN A 66 -2.57 -6.65 -4.56
N LEU A 67 -3.53 -7.10 -3.75
CA LEU A 67 -3.35 -8.30 -2.93
C LEU A 67 -3.38 -9.54 -3.81
N MET A 68 -2.36 -10.40 -3.64
CA MET A 68 -2.39 -11.73 -4.23
C MET A 68 -3.46 -12.58 -3.53
N PRO A 69 -4.14 -13.50 -4.25
CA PRO A 69 -5.22 -14.33 -3.67
C PRO A 69 -4.80 -15.05 -2.39
N GLY A 70 -3.58 -15.59 -2.33
CA GLY A 70 -3.04 -16.25 -1.13
C GLY A 70 -2.87 -15.29 0.05
N THR A 71 -2.41 -14.06 -0.20
CA THR A 71 -2.27 -13.02 0.82
C THR A 71 -3.65 -12.60 1.33
N ALA A 72 -4.60 -12.33 0.44
CA ALA A 72 -5.98 -11.97 0.81
C ALA A 72 -6.64 -13.06 1.65
N ALA A 73 -6.50 -14.35 1.26
CA ALA A 73 -7.02 -15.48 2.01
C ALA A 73 -6.39 -15.58 3.41
N GLY A 74 -5.06 -15.40 3.50
CA GLY A 74 -4.36 -15.39 4.80
C GLY A 74 -4.77 -14.25 5.73
N LEU A 75 -5.23 -13.13 5.17
CA LEU A 75 -5.75 -11.98 5.91
C LEU A 75 -7.26 -12.08 6.18
N GLY A 76 -7.95 -13.05 5.58
CA GLY A 76 -9.40 -13.22 5.71
C GLY A 76 -10.21 -12.11 5.05
N VAL A 77 -9.70 -11.50 3.98
CA VAL A 77 -10.37 -10.41 3.26
C VAL A 77 -10.77 -10.81 1.84
N ASP A 78 -11.90 -10.27 1.36
CA ASP A 78 -12.27 -10.35 -0.05
C ASP A 78 -11.47 -9.27 -0.82
N PRO A 79 -10.56 -9.65 -1.74
CA PRO A 79 -9.76 -8.68 -2.48
C PRO A 79 -10.56 -7.88 -3.51
N ASP A 80 -11.77 -8.29 -3.84
CA ASP A 80 -12.66 -7.59 -4.79
C ASP A 80 -13.58 -6.56 -4.10
N ASP A 81 -13.72 -6.63 -2.78
CA ASP A 81 -14.34 -5.57 -2.00
C ASP A 81 -13.31 -4.48 -1.68
N ALA A 82 -13.58 -3.25 -2.10
CA ALA A 82 -12.62 -2.15 -2.01
C ALA A 82 -12.23 -1.81 -0.56
N GLU A 83 -13.17 -1.83 0.38
CA GLU A 83 -12.89 -1.52 1.77
C GLU A 83 -12.19 -2.67 2.48
N ALA A 84 -12.57 -3.93 2.19
CA ALA A 84 -11.89 -5.11 2.71
C ALA A 84 -10.46 -5.22 2.16
N ASN A 85 -10.26 -4.93 0.87
CA ASN A 85 -8.94 -4.87 0.25
C ASN A 85 -8.05 -3.81 0.94
N LEU A 86 -8.59 -2.62 1.18
CA LEU A 86 -7.86 -1.55 1.87
C LEU A 86 -7.48 -1.94 3.30
N HIS A 87 -8.40 -2.56 4.04
CA HIS A 87 -8.12 -3.13 5.37
C HIS A 87 -6.98 -4.16 5.31
N GLY A 88 -7.05 -5.10 4.38
CA GLY A 88 -6.00 -6.10 4.16
C GLY A 88 -4.66 -5.48 3.79
N THR A 89 -4.67 -4.46 2.93
CA THR A 89 -3.49 -3.71 2.53
C THR A 89 -2.79 -3.07 3.72
N VAL A 90 -3.54 -2.36 4.57
CA VAL A 90 -2.98 -1.71 5.76
C VAL A 90 -2.48 -2.75 6.76
N THR A 91 -3.25 -3.81 6.99
CA THR A 91 -2.86 -4.91 7.89
C THR A 91 -1.57 -5.58 7.42
N HIS A 92 -1.46 -5.86 6.13
CA HIS A 92 -0.27 -6.47 5.54
C HIS A 92 0.96 -5.56 5.66
N LEU A 93 0.81 -4.28 5.29
CA LEU A 93 1.89 -3.29 5.43
C LEU A 93 2.33 -3.13 6.90
N ALA A 94 1.38 -3.07 7.84
CA ALA A 94 1.67 -2.99 9.27
C ALA A 94 2.48 -4.18 9.76
N GLY A 95 2.11 -5.40 9.34
CA GLY A 95 2.85 -6.62 9.65
C GLY A 95 4.29 -6.58 9.14
N LEU A 96 4.50 -6.08 7.92
CA LEU A 96 5.83 -5.93 7.34
C LEU A 96 6.66 -4.87 8.06
N LEU A 97 6.07 -3.72 8.40
CA LEU A 97 6.74 -2.69 9.19
C LEU A 97 7.13 -3.21 10.59
N ALA A 98 6.26 -4.01 11.22
CA ALA A 98 6.56 -4.66 12.50
C ALA A 98 7.69 -5.68 12.39
N ARG A 99 7.75 -6.44 11.30
CA ARG A 99 8.84 -7.38 11.02
C ARG A 99 10.21 -6.70 11.01
N TYR A 100 10.30 -5.52 10.43
CA TYR A 100 11.55 -4.75 10.31
C TYR A 100 11.69 -3.66 11.38
N ARG A 101 10.92 -3.71 12.50
CA ARG A 101 10.92 -2.69 13.55
C ARG A 101 12.29 -2.48 14.23
N HIS A 102 13.16 -3.48 14.17
CA HIS A 102 14.52 -3.43 14.72
C HIS A 102 15.48 -2.57 13.90
N LEU A 103 15.11 -2.20 12.67
CA LEU A 103 15.90 -1.39 11.77
C LEU A 103 15.60 0.11 11.93
N PRO A 104 16.56 0.98 11.62
CA PRO A 104 16.30 2.42 11.60
C PRO A 104 15.23 2.76 10.54
N PRO A 105 14.47 3.86 10.70
CA PRO A 105 13.40 4.24 9.79
C PRO A 105 13.84 4.32 8.31
N SER A 106 15.08 4.79 8.07
CA SER A 106 15.65 4.89 6.71
C SER A 106 15.71 3.55 5.96
N GLU A 107 15.83 2.44 6.67
CA GLU A 107 15.86 1.09 6.09
C GLU A 107 14.51 0.38 6.23
N ARG A 108 13.84 0.53 7.36
CA ARG A 108 12.60 -0.16 7.70
C ARG A 108 11.53 0.01 6.64
N TYR A 109 11.24 1.24 6.25
CA TYR A 109 10.20 1.54 5.27
C TYR A 109 10.55 0.99 3.88
N GLY A 110 11.79 1.13 3.46
CA GLY A 110 12.26 0.58 2.19
C GLY A 110 12.13 -0.94 2.13
N ARG A 111 12.52 -1.65 3.21
CA ARG A 111 12.40 -3.11 3.28
C ARG A 111 10.95 -3.58 3.37
N ALA A 112 10.09 -2.87 4.11
CA ALA A 112 8.68 -3.21 4.21
C ALA A 112 7.97 -3.06 2.85
N ILE A 113 8.21 -1.99 2.12
CA ILE A 113 7.66 -1.79 0.77
C ILE A 113 8.22 -2.83 -0.21
N ALA A 114 9.53 -3.12 -0.15
CA ALA A 114 10.14 -4.16 -0.97
C ALA A 114 9.53 -5.54 -0.66
N ALA A 115 9.26 -5.85 0.61
CA ALA A 115 8.62 -7.09 1.03
C ALA A 115 7.14 -7.16 0.62
N TYR A 116 6.47 -6.03 0.57
CA TYR A 116 5.11 -5.95 0.04
C TYR A 116 5.05 -6.41 -1.42
N ASN A 117 6.00 -5.95 -2.24
CA ASN A 117 6.10 -6.29 -3.67
C ASN A 117 6.70 -7.69 -3.91
N ALA A 118 7.89 -7.96 -3.34
CA ALA A 118 8.68 -9.16 -3.65
C ALA A 118 8.52 -10.31 -2.63
N GLY A 119 7.81 -10.07 -1.53
CA GLY A 119 7.71 -10.99 -0.40
C GLY A 119 8.85 -10.82 0.61
N ALA A 120 8.55 -11.04 1.89
CA ALA A 120 9.52 -10.93 2.98
C ALA A 120 10.70 -11.92 2.83
N GLY A 121 10.43 -13.11 2.30
CA GLY A 121 11.47 -14.12 2.06
C GLY A 121 12.56 -13.65 1.09
N ALA A 122 12.22 -12.86 0.07
CA ALA A 122 13.21 -12.28 -0.82
C ALA A 122 14.05 -11.21 -0.12
N VAL A 123 13.39 -10.32 0.63
CA VAL A 123 14.08 -9.26 1.39
C VAL A 123 15.03 -9.85 2.44
N ASP A 124 14.61 -10.89 3.14
CA ASP A 124 15.43 -11.56 4.15
C ASP A 124 16.64 -12.27 3.51
N ARG A 125 16.43 -12.96 2.38
CA ARG A 125 17.50 -13.64 1.64
C ARG A 125 18.60 -12.68 1.18
N TYR A 126 18.21 -11.50 0.71
CA TYR A 126 19.17 -10.49 0.25
C TYR A 126 19.67 -9.57 1.38
N GLY A 127 19.14 -9.68 2.58
CA GLY A 127 19.48 -8.81 3.70
C GLY A 127 19.12 -7.33 3.45
N GLY A 128 18.18 -7.06 2.53
CA GLY A 128 17.80 -5.72 2.10
C GLY A 128 16.84 -5.73 0.92
N ILE A 129 16.74 -4.60 0.23
CA ILE A 129 15.92 -4.51 -0.98
C ILE A 129 16.52 -5.42 -2.06
N PRO A 130 15.77 -6.43 -2.56
CA PRO A 130 16.28 -7.34 -3.58
C PRO A 130 16.70 -6.60 -4.86
N PRO A 131 17.67 -7.14 -5.64
CA PRO A 131 18.14 -6.51 -6.87
C PRO A 131 17.15 -6.69 -8.05
N TYR A 132 15.86 -6.77 -7.76
CA TYR A 132 14.81 -6.84 -8.77
C TYR A 132 14.44 -5.44 -9.25
N ALA A 133 14.49 -5.21 -10.56
CA ALA A 133 14.25 -3.90 -11.15
C ALA A 133 12.85 -3.34 -10.78
N GLU A 134 11.83 -4.19 -10.81
CA GLU A 134 10.46 -3.85 -10.45
C GLU A 134 10.36 -3.42 -8.98
N THR A 135 10.87 -4.23 -8.06
CA THR A 135 10.84 -3.95 -6.62
C THR A 135 11.57 -2.65 -6.27
N ARG A 136 12.75 -2.43 -6.87
CA ARG A 136 13.50 -1.19 -6.65
C ARG A 136 12.77 0.03 -7.18
N LEU A 137 12.10 -0.09 -8.32
CA LEU A 137 11.29 0.98 -8.90
C LEU A 137 10.10 1.29 -8.00
N GLU A 138 9.40 0.27 -7.50
CA GLU A 138 8.26 0.43 -6.61
C GLU A 138 8.65 1.13 -5.31
N VAL A 139 9.71 0.68 -4.64
CA VAL A 139 10.23 1.34 -3.42
C VAL A 139 10.49 2.83 -3.68
N ARG A 140 11.16 3.16 -4.79
CA ARG A 140 11.44 4.57 -5.13
C ARG A 140 10.15 5.37 -5.38
N ARG A 141 9.17 4.79 -6.08
CA ARG A 141 7.89 5.45 -6.39
C ARG A 141 7.08 5.71 -5.12
N VAL A 142 6.93 4.69 -4.27
CA VAL A 142 6.16 4.81 -3.02
C VAL A 142 6.80 5.83 -2.08
N ILE A 143 8.10 5.71 -1.80
CA ILE A 143 8.79 6.64 -0.90
C ILE A 143 8.81 8.06 -1.48
N GLY A 144 9.05 8.21 -2.78
CA GLY A 144 9.04 9.50 -3.44
C GLY A 144 7.67 10.18 -3.39
N LEU A 145 6.60 9.43 -3.61
CA LEU A 145 5.23 9.95 -3.52
C LEU A 145 4.87 10.28 -2.06
N TRP A 146 5.20 9.40 -1.12
CA TRP A 146 4.95 9.65 0.30
C TRP A 146 5.63 10.94 0.78
N ARG A 147 6.90 11.15 0.43
CA ARG A 147 7.61 12.40 0.76
C ARG A 147 6.89 13.62 0.19
N ARG A 148 6.48 13.61 -1.06
CA ARG A 148 5.71 14.71 -1.66
C ARG A 148 4.40 14.98 -0.93
N LEU A 149 3.68 13.93 -0.51
CA LEU A 149 2.46 14.06 0.28
C LEU A 149 2.72 14.62 1.68
N CYS A 150 3.95 14.50 2.18
CA CYS A 150 4.38 15.09 3.46
C CYS A 150 4.87 16.55 3.31
N GLY A 151 4.92 17.10 2.11
CA GLY A 151 5.37 18.47 1.86
C GLY A 151 6.88 18.58 1.62
N GLY A 152 7.53 17.47 1.25
CA GLY A 152 8.96 17.40 0.93
C GLY A 152 9.23 17.38 -0.57
#